data_d92067a0d608e778c01b23a5000eea8c
#
_entry.id   d92067a0d608e778c01b23a5000eea8c
#
_cell.length_a   1.000
_cell.length_b   1.000
_cell.length_c   1.000
_cell.angle_alpha   90.00
_cell.angle_beta   90.00
_cell.angle_gamma   90.00
#
_symmetry.space_group_name_H-M   'P 1'
#
loop_
_entity.id
_entity.type
_entity.pdbx_description
1 polymer ?
#
loop_
_entity_poly.entity_id
_entity_poly.type
_entity_poly.pdbx_seq_one_letter_code
_entity_poly.pdbx_strand_id
1 'polypeptide(L)'
;MKKQLVISRYKENVDWINDVRCFDNITLYNKGEPFIGNHNFDYYELPNVGREAHTIIHHIINNYDNLYDITVFCQGNPFEHTNRIKTGEDFNTKLTDYRFGNIAEPLDKNIQVDYSGYTYTTFKTCLDGLPPTIMFSSGGQWMVPKHCIRSKSLNFYKKIYEELKIDRKFNNDGIFNAWTLEGLWISIYNENIKEKISFSEQL
;
A
#
# COMPACT_ATOMS: atom_id res chain seq x y z
N MET A 1 2.68 12.93 -16.72
CA MET A 1 2.19 12.05 -15.64
C MET A 1 3.08 12.23 -14.44
N LYS A 2 2.55 12.76 -13.34
CA LYS A 2 3.28 13.01 -12.10
C LYS A 2 3.28 11.77 -11.20
N LYS A 3 4.43 11.46 -10.59
CA LYS A 3 4.65 10.25 -9.81
C LYS A 3 5.19 10.57 -8.42
N GLN A 4 4.68 9.89 -7.41
CA GLN A 4 5.12 10.05 -6.02
C GLN A 4 5.53 8.70 -5.44
N LEU A 5 6.61 8.70 -4.66
CA LEU A 5 7.01 7.58 -3.82
C LEU A 5 6.67 7.91 -2.36
N VAL A 6 5.93 7.03 -1.70
CA VAL A 6 5.52 7.15 -0.29
C VAL A 6 6.11 6.00 0.50
N ILE A 7 6.92 6.31 1.50
CA ILE A 7 7.71 5.35 2.25
C ILE A 7 7.23 5.31 3.71
N SER A 8 6.96 4.12 4.21
CA SER A 8 6.69 3.85 5.62
C SER A 8 7.94 3.28 6.28
N ARG A 9 8.63 4.09 7.11
CA ARG A 9 9.86 3.72 7.82
C ARG A 9 9.58 3.49 9.29
N TYR A 10 10.24 2.49 9.89
CA TYR A 10 10.33 2.30 11.34
C TYR A 10 11.77 2.46 11.84
N LYS A 11 12.68 1.57 11.44
CA LYS A 11 14.11 1.58 11.82
C LYS A 11 15.04 1.34 10.65
N GLU A 12 14.47 1.09 9.49
CA GLU A 12 15.20 0.69 8.30
C GLU A 12 16.15 1.80 7.84
N ASN A 13 17.28 1.39 7.26
CA ASN A 13 18.12 2.29 6.49
C ASN A 13 17.41 2.63 5.17
N VAL A 14 17.36 3.91 4.87
CA VAL A 14 16.68 4.44 3.67
C VAL A 14 17.64 5.15 2.72
N ASP A 15 18.96 4.92 2.83
CA ASP A 15 19.98 5.54 1.96
C ASP A 15 19.76 5.22 0.48
N TRP A 16 19.09 4.11 0.18
CA TRP A 16 18.69 3.71 -1.17
C TRP A 16 17.82 4.75 -1.89
N ILE A 17 17.17 5.65 -1.16
CA ILE A 17 16.38 6.74 -1.75
C ILE A 17 17.25 7.67 -2.58
N ASN A 18 18.54 7.81 -2.22
CA ASN A 18 19.47 8.66 -2.96
C ASN A 18 19.73 8.20 -4.40
N ASP A 19 19.43 6.94 -4.72
CA ASP A 19 19.56 6.39 -6.06
C ASP A 19 18.26 6.49 -6.88
N VAL A 20 17.15 6.89 -6.24
CA VAL A 20 15.83 6.97 -6.87
C VAL A 20 15.64 8.32 -7.54
N ARG A 21 15.34 8.33 -8.85
CA ARG A 21 15.22 9.55 -9.66
C ARG A 21 13.94 9.63 -10.49
N CYS A 22 13.14 8.57 -10.52
CA CYS A 22 11.99 8.45 -11.41
C CYS A 22 10.70 9.06 -10.86
N PHE A 23 10.73 9.65 -9.66
CA PHE A 23 9.57 10.26 -9.02
C PHE A 23 9.70 11.79 -8.95
N ASP A 24 8.57 12.47 -9.12
CA ASP A 24 8.47 13.94 -8.99
C ASP A 24 8.50 14.39 -7.52
N ASN A 25 8.12 13.51 -6.61
CA ASN A 25 8.14 13.74 -5.17
C ASN A 25 8.37 12.43 -4.41
N ILE A 26 9.08 12.53 -3.30
CA ILE A 26 9.28 11.44 -2.34
C ILE A 26 8.82 11.92 -0.97
N THR A 27 7.96 11.15 -0.32
CA THR A 27 7.47 11.42 1.03
C THR A 27 7.79 10.24 1.94
N LEU A 28 8.51 10.51 3.03
CA LEU A 28 8.84 9.53 4.05
C LEU A 28 8.06 9.81 5.33
N TYR A 29 7.30 8.82 5.76
CA TYR A 29 6.63 8.79 7.06
C TYR A 29 7.44 7.92 8.02
N ASN A 30 7.98 8.53 9.07
CA ASN A 30 8.74 7.84 10.09
C ASN A 30 7.88 7.48 11.30
N LYS A 31 7.95 6.24 11.74
CA LYS A 31 7.22 5.69 12.88
C LYS A 31 8.14 5.21 14.00
N GLY A 32 9.45 5.38 13.85
CA GLY A 32 10.46 4.93 14.79
C GLY A 32 11.38 6.04 15.24
N GLU A 33 12.63 5.69 15.48
CA GLU A 33 13.67 6.64 15.85
C GLU A 33 13.77 7.78 14.83
N PRO A 34 13.94 9.04 15.28
CA PRO A 34 14.10 10.17 14.37
C PRO A 34 15.18 9.91 13.33
N PHE A 35 14.91 10.28 12.09
CA PHE A 35 15.89 10.23 11.03
C PHE A 35 16.73 11.51 11.08
N ILE A 36 18.01 11.36 11.37
CA ILE A 36 18.95 12.48 11.50
C ILE A 36 19.79 12.55 10.20
N GLY A 37 19.63 13.62 9.43
CA GLY A 37 20.40 13.84 8.22
C GLY A 37 19.77 14.88 7.29
N ASN A 38 20.54 15.35 6.33
CA ASN A 38 20.01 16.14 5.21
C ASN A 38 19.36 15.19 4.23
N HIS A 39 18.12 15.48 3.85
CA HIS A 39 17.35 14.67 2.91
C HIS A 39 16.64 15.54 1.88
N ASN A 40 16.50 15.02 0.68
CA ASN A 40 15.81 15.67 -0.44
C ASN A 40 14.40 15.09 -0.63
N PHE A 41 13.69 14.83 0.49
CA PHE A 41 12.32 14.31 0.49
C PHE A 41 11.49 14.95 1.61
N ASP A 42 10.18 14.95 1.44
CA ASP A 42 9.27 15.40 2.48
C ASP A 42 9.29 14.39 3.65
N TYR A 43 9.44 14.89 4.87
CA TYR A 43 9.56 14.07 6.07
C TYR A 43 8.45 14.40 7.06
N TYR A 44 7.78 13.37 7.55
CA TYR A 44 6.74 13.48 8.57
C TYR A 44 6.88 12.36 9.61
N GLU A 45 6.56 12.67 10.86
CA GLU A 45 6.49 11.69 11.92
C GLU A 45 5.06 11.19 12.10
N LEU A 46 4.89 9.88 12.30
CA LEU A 46 3.62 9.25 12.60
C LEU A 46 3.74 8.34 13.82
N PRO A 47 2.66 8.14 14.59
CA PRO A 47 2.65 7.14 15.66
C PRO A 47 2.89 5.74 15.09
N ASN A 48 3.59 4.90 15.86
CA ASN A 48 3.87 3.52 15.46
C ASN A 48 2.65 2.63 15.72
N VAL A 49 1.61 2.81 14.92
CA VAL A 49 0.38 2.01 14.94
C VAL A 49 0.05 1.54 13.53
N GLY A 50 -0.65 0.42 13.38
CA GLY A 50 -1.21 -0.06 12.10
C GLY A 50 -0.20 -0.29 10.98
N ARG A 51 1.10 -0.47 11.32
CA ARG A 51 2.18 -0.77 10.36
C ARG A 51 2.17 0.18 9.14
N GLU A 52 2.61 -0.29 7.97
CA GLU A 52 2.59 0.46 6.71
C GLU A 52 1.16 0.81 6.25
N ALA A 53 0.18 -0.03 6.60
CA ALA A 53 -1.22 0.21 6.25
C ALA A 53 -1.74 1.55 6.80
N HIS A 54 -1.39 1.88 8.05
CA HIS A 54 -1.74 3.17 8.63
C HIS A 54 -1.11 4.33 7.84
N THR A 55 0.15 4.20 7.43
CA THR A 55 0.84 5.21 6.61
C THR A 55 0.16 5.41 5.26
N ILE A 56 -0.18 4.32 4.57
CA ILE A 56 -0.87 4.35 3.28
C ILE A 56 -2.19 5.11 3.39
N ILE A 57 -3.03 4.73 4.34
CA ILE A 57 -4.35 5.35 4.54
C ILE A 57 -4.20 6.81 4.99
N HIS A 58 -3.27 7.11 5.89
CA HIS A 58 -2.95 8.48 6.31
C HIS A 58 -2.59 9.36 5.11
N HIS A 59 -1.68 8.88 4.27
CA HIS A 59 -1.26 9.61 3.08
C HIS A 59 -2.44 9.88 2.13
N ILE A 60 -3.24 8.86 1.85
CA ILE A 60 -4.42 8.98 0.98
C ILE A 60 -5.39 10.04 1.53
N ILE A 61 -5.70 10.00 2.82
CA ILE A 61 -6.67 10.94 3.42
C ILE A 61 -6.18 12.38 3.29
N ASN A 62 -4.91 12.64 3.62
CA ASN A 62 -4.37 14.01 3.63
C ASN A 62 -4.11 14.58 2.23
N ASN A 63 -4.01 13.72 1.22
CA ASN A 63 -3.72 14.11 -0.15
C ASN A 63 -4.86 13.79 -1.13
N TYR A 64 -6.03 13.40 -0.65
CA TYR A 64 -7.11 12.84 -1.48
C TYR A 64 -7.46 13.71 -2.69
N ASP A 65 -7.50 15.03 -2.51
CA ASP A 65 -7.82 15.99 -3.58
C ASP A 65 -6.60 16.34 -4.46
N ASN A 66 -5.38 16.11 -3.95
CA ASN A 66 -4.12 16.49 -4.59
C ASN A 66 -3.21 15.29 -4.91
N LEU A 67 -3.76 14.09 -5.05
CA LEU A 67 -3.01 12.89 -5.39
C LEU A 67 -2.23 13.06 -6.70
N TYR A 68 -1.02 12.54 -6.73
CA TYR A 68 -0.24 12.36 -7.96
C TYR A 68 -0.93 11.37 -8.90
N ASP A 69 -0.60 11.41 -10.19
CA ASP A 69 -1.22 10.50 -11.16
C ASP A 69 -0.96 9.04 -10.80
N ILE A 70 0.25 8.76 -10.28
CA ILE A 70 0.67 7.47 -9.74
C ILE A 70 1.29 7.68 -8.36
N THR A 71 0.87 6.90 -7.37
CA THR A 71 1.52 6.81 -6.07
C THR A 71 2.07 5.41 -5.88
N VAL A 72 3.37 5.31 -5.57
CA VAL A 72 4.01 4.07 -5.17
C VAL A 72 4.18 4.07 -3.66
N PHE A 73 3.56 3.11 -3.00
CA PHE A 73 3.73 2.87 -1.57
C PHE A 73 4.74 1.76 -1.34
N CYS A 74 5.65 1.93 -0.38
CA CYS A 74 6.57 0.88 0.02
C CYS A 74 6.98 1.00 1.50
N GLN A 75 7.62 -0.06 1.98
CA GLN A 75 8.25 -0.11 3.29
C GLN A 75 9.62 0.58 3.27
N GLY A 76 10.19 0.88 4.44
CA GLY A 76 11.51 1.48 4.58
C GLY A 76 12.63 0.60 4.01
N ASN A 77 12.48 -0.72 4.09
CA ASN A 77 13.29 -1.67 3.34
C ASN A 77 12.40 -2.45 2.34
N PRO A 78 12.23 -1.96 1.11
CA PRO A 78 11.37 -2.60 0.11
C PRO A 78 11.95 -3.89 -0.47
N PHE A 79 13.21 -4.22 -0.16
CA PHE A 79 13.96 -5.30 -0.83
C PHE A 79 13.81 -6.68 -0.18
N GLU A 80 13.37 -6.73 1.09
CA GLU A 80 13.31 -8.00 1.85
C GLU A 80 12.31 -9.00 1.29
N HIS A 81 11.19 -8.51 0.79
CA HIS A 81 10.06 -9.37 0.40
C HIS A 81 9.83 -9.41 -1.11
N THR A 82 10.84 -9.06 -1.91
CA THR A 82 10.71 -9.05 -3.37
C THR A 82 11.93 -9.60 -4.08
N ASN A 83 11.68 -10.29 -5.18
CA ASN A 83 12.72 -10.69 -6.14
C ASN A 83 12.86 -9.67 -7.31
N ARG A 84 11.97 -8.70 -7.41
CA ARG A 84 11.92 -7.74 -8.52
C ARG A 84 12.80 -6.52 -8.30
N ILE A 85 12.80 -5.96 -7.08
CA ILE A 85 13.50 -4.74 -6.72
C ILE A 85 14.55 -5.09 -5.68
N LYS A 86 15.82 -4.80 -5.95
CA LYS A 86 16.96 -5.12 -5.08
C LYS A 86 17.76 -3.88 -4.67
N THR A 87 17.60 -2.77 -5.40
CA THR A 87 18.32 -1.51 -5.19
C THR A 87 17.41 -0.31 -5.45
N GLY A 88 17.83 0.89 -5.01
CA GLY A 88 17.13 2.13 -5.37
C GLY A 88 17.08 2.36 -6.88
N GLU A 89 18.14 1.98 -7.60
CA GLU A 89 18.17 2.11 -9.07
C GLU A 89 17.14 1.21 -9.79
N ASP A 90 16.74 0.10 -9.18
CA ASP A 90 15.69 -0.76 -9.74
C ASP A 90 14.33 -0.06 -9.83
N PHE A 91 14.06 0.95 -8.98
CA PHE A 91 12.85 1.78 -9.12
C PHE A 91 12.86 2.55 -10.44
N ASN A 92 14.04 3.04 -10.87
CA ASN A 92 14.17 3.81 -12.10
C ASN A 92 14.00 2.96 -13.35
N THR A 93 14.41 1.69 -13.29
CA THR A 93 14.53 0.82 -14.47
C THR A 93 13.41 -0.22 -14.58
N LYS A 94 12.89 -0.70 -13.44
CA LYS A 94 11.92 -1.81 -13.40
C LYS A 94 10.48 -1.37 -13.18
N LEU A 95 10.24 -0.14 -12.66
CA LEU A 95 8.89 0.41 -12.48
C LEU A 95 8.51 1.31 -13.68
N THR A 96 8.62 0.77 -14.89
CA THR A 96 8.33 1.50 -16.13
C THR A 96 6.88 1.41 -16.57
N ASP A 97 6.18 0.37 -16.14
CA ASP A 97 4.76 0.15 -16.43
C ASP A 97 3.92 0.64 -15.25
N TYR A 98 3.39 1.86 -15.39
CA TYR A 98 2.66 2.56 -14.32
C TYR A 98 1.20 2.13 -14.20
N ARG A 99 0.97 0.82 -14.15
CA ARG A 99 -0.35 0.23 -13.87
C ARG A 99 -0.50 -0.10 -12.38
N PHE A 100 -1.75 -0.32 -11.97
CA PHE A 100 -2.00 -0.87 -10.63
C PHE A 100 -1.31 -2.23 -10.49
N GLY A 101 -0.57 -2.41 -9.40
CA GLY A 101 0.09 -3.68 -9.12
C GLY A 101 0.90 -3.69 -7.84
N ASN A 102 1.16 -4.89 -7.34
CA ASN A 102 2.13 -5.10 -6.28
C ASN A 102 3.55 -4.98 -6.87
N ILE A 103 4.39 -4.15 -6.25
CA ILE A 103 5.77 -3.97 -6.74
C ILE A 103 6.72 -5.05 -6.22
N ALA A 104 6.32 -5.80 -5.20
CA ALA A 104 7.10 -6.88 -4.61
C ALA A 104 6.89 -8.20 -5.34
N GLU A 105 5.65 -8.51 -5.71
CA GLU A 105 5.28 -9.77 -6.36
C GLU A 105 4.31 -9.53 -7.52
N PRO A 106 4.35 -10.35 -8.59
CA PRO A 106 3.34 -10.34 -9.62
C PRO A 106 1.96 -10.70 -9.05
N LEU A 107 0.89 -10.12 -9.62
CA LEU A 107 -0.50 -10.39 -9.22
C LEU A 107 -1.04 -11.76 -9.69
N ASP A 108 -0.22 -12.57 -10.33
CA ASP A 108 -0.59 -13.85 -10.95
C ASP A 108 -0.79 -15.02 -9.97
N LYS A 109 -0.39 -14.85 -8.72
CA LYS A 109 -0.72 -15.82 -7.67
C LYS A 109 -2.10 -15.52 -7.09
N ASN A 110 -3.12 -15.93 -7.81
CA ASN A 110 -4.51 -15.87 -7.36
C ASN A 110 -4.71 -16.86 -6.20
N ILE A 111 -4.52 -16.42 -4.97
CA ILE A 111 -4.93 -17.18 -3.81
C ILE A 111 -6.37 -16.77 -3.51
N GLN A 112 -7.31 -17.67 -3.81
CA GLN A 112 -8.65 -17.56 -3.27
C GLN A 112 -8.57 -17.74 -1.76
N VAL A 113 -8.93 -16.72 -1.00
CA VAL A 113 -8.99 -16.82 0.45
C VAL A 113 -10.45 -17.05 0.85
N ASP A 114 -10.69 -18.16 1.55
CA ASP A 114 -11.95 -18.41 2.19
C ASP A 114 -12.13 -17.46 3.38
N TYR A 115 -13.23 -16.70 3.36
CA TYR A 115 -13.55 -15.69 4.35
C TYR A 115 -14.22 -16.18 5.61
N SER A 116 -14.49 -17.47 5.71
CA SER A 116 -15.45 -18.04 6.66
C SER A 116 -15.13 -17.81 8.15
N GLY A 117 -13.97 -17.24 8.50
CA GLY A 117 -13.63 -17.06 9.90
C GLY A 117 -13.28 -15.63 10.33
N TYR A 118 -12.53 -14.91 9.54
CA TYR A 118 -11.73 -13.82 10.09
C TYR A 118 -12.12 -12.41 9.69
N THR A 119 -12.56 -12.35 8.49
CA THR A 119 -12.49 -11.11 7.74
C THR A 119 -13.88 -10.55 7.51
N TYR A 120 -14.86 -11.43 7.55
CA TYR A 120 -16.21 -11.11 7.10
C TYR A 120 -16.90 -10.01 7.94
N THR A 121 -16.81 -10.08 9.25
CA THR A 121 -17.50 -9.11 10.14
C THR A 121 -16.87 -7.74 10.04
N THR A 122 -15.56 -7.69 9.94
CA THR A 122 -14.77 -6.44 9.86
C THR A 122 -14.91 -5.79 8.48
N PHE A 123 -14.93 -6.59 7.43
CA PHE A 123 -15.14 -6.11 6.07
C PHE A 123 -16.54 -5.57 5.85
N LYS A 124 -17.55 -6.24 6.39
CA LYS A 124 -18.93 -5.79 6.31
C LYS A 124 -19.13 -4.43 6.97
N THR A 125 -18.33 -4.12 8.00
CA THR A 125 -18.41 -2.83 8.71
C THR A 125 -17.68 -1.71 7.94
N CYS A 126 -16.61 -2.03 7.22
CA CYS A 126 -15.78 -1.05 6.51
C CYS A 126 -16.07 -0.96 5.01
N LEU A 127 -16.50 -2.06 4.41
CA LEU A 127 -16.76 -2.16 2.98
C LEU A 127 -18.27 -2.40 2.78
N ASP A 128 -18.96 -1.49 2.13
CA ASP A 128 -20.40 -1.62 1.78
C ASP A 128 -20.62 -2.76 0.74
N GLY A 129 -20.15 -3.93 1.06
CA GLY A 129 -20.21 -5.14 0.23
C GLY A 129 -18.83 -5.67 -0.13
N LEU A 130 -18.64 -6.96 0.12
CA LEU A 130 -17.44 -7.68 -0.31
C LEU A 130 -17.67 -8.28 -1.68
N PRO A 131 -16.67 -8.27 -2.54
CA PRO A 131 -16.69 -9.13 -3.70
C PRO A 131 -16.76 -10.59 -3.21
N PRO A 132 -17.47 -11.45 -3.92
CA PRO A 132 -17.62 -12.87 -3.52
C PRO A 132 -16.29 -13.64 -3.50
N THR A 133 -15.27 -13.05 -4.06
CA THR A 133 -13.91 -13.61 -4.15
C THR A 133 -12.91 -12.52 -3.86
N ILE A 134 -11.93 -12.77 -2.98
CA ILE A 134 -10.79 -11.88 -2.78
C ILE A 134 -9.56 -12.48 -3.45
N MET A 135 -8.82 -11.61 -4.10
CA MET A 135 -7.46 -11.88 -4.55
C MET A 135 -6.51 -11.38 -3.47
N PHE A 136 -5.69 -12.24 -2.95
CA PHE A 136 -4.68 -11.91 -1.97
C PHE A 136 -3.34 -11.66 -2.66
N SER A 137 -2.68 -10.57 -2.26
CA SER A 137 -1.27 -10.34 -2.55
C SER A 137 -0.62 -9.77 -1.30
N SER A 138 0.45 -10.39 -0.86
CA SER A 138 1.11 -10.06 0.40
C SER A 138 1.79 -8.69 0.39
N GLY A 139 1.84 -8.06 1.56
CA GLY A 139 2.61 -6.86 1.82
C GLY A 139 1.91 -5.54 1.47
N GLY A 140 2.55 -4.46 1.90
CA GLY A 140 2.08 -3.07 1.72
C GLY A 140 2.81 -2.32 0.61
N GLN A 141 3.28 -3.01 -0.45
CA GLN A 141 4.10 -2.43 -1.49
C GLN A 141 3.33 -2.35 -2.82
N TRP A 142 2.77 -1.19 -3.11
CA TRP A 142 1.80 -1.02 -4.18
C TRP A 142 2.08 0.17 -5.07
N MET A 143 1.93 -0.02 -6.36
CA MET A 143 1.81 1.05 -7.34
C MET A 143 0.34 1.28 -7.63
N VAL A 144 -0.17 2.48 -7.33
CA VAL A 144 -1.60 2.77 -7.38
C VAL A 144 -1.87 4.03 -8.21
N PRO A 145 -2.53 3.90 -9.36
CA PRO A 145 -3.03 5.04 -10.11
C PRO A 145 -4.08 5.82 -9.32
N LYS A 146 -4.10 7.13 -9.47
CA LYS A 146 -5.02 8.05 -8.80
C LYS A 146 -6.49 7.66 -8.93
N HIS A 147 -6.92 7.21 -10.11
CA HIS A 147 -8.31 6.80 -10.33
C HIS A 147 -8.68 5.57 -9.49
N CYS A 148 -7.73 4.65 -9.25
CA CYS A 148 -7.94 3.50 -8.39
C CYS A 148 -8.17 3.92 -6.93
N ILE A 149 -7.39 4.89 -6.43
CA ILE A 149 -7.61 5.45 -5.08
C ILE A 149 -8.97 6.16 -5.03
N ARG A 150 -9.30 6.95 -6.03
CA ARG A 150 -10.55 7.72 -6.09
C ARG A 150 -11.79 6.88 -6.41
N SER A 151 -11.63 5.60 -6.71
CA SER A 151 -12.77 4.67 -6.82
C SER A 151 -13.51 4.50 -5.49
N LYS A 152 -12.84 4.76 -4.36
CA LYS A 152 -13.43 4.81 -3.02
C LYS A 152 -13.51 6.25 -2.52
N SER A 153 -14.54 6.57 -1.74
CA SER A 153 -14.72 7.90 -1.18
C SER A 153 -13.70 8.22 -0.09
N LEU A 154 -13.43 9.49 0.14
CA LEU A 154 -12.62 9.94 1.28
C LEU A 154 -13.15 9.38 2.62
N ASN A 155 -14.47 9.33 2.79
CA ASN A 155 -15.09 8.80 4.00
C ASN A 155 -14.82 7.31 4.21
N PHE A 156 -14.70 6.53 3.13
CA PHE A 156 -14.28 5.13 3.19
C PHE A 156 -12.90 5.01 3.84
N TYR A 157 -11.91 5.77 3.37
CA TYR A 157 -10.56 5.77 3.93
C TYR A 157 -10.52 6.27 5.38
N LYS A 158 -11.31 7.28 5.72
CA LYS A 158 -11.42 7.76 7.10
C LYS A 158 -11.93 6.70 8.07
N LYS A 159 -12.92 5.90 7.68
CA LYS A 159 -13.41 4.78 8.50
C LYS A 159 -12.29 3.76 8.77
N ILE A 160 -11.54 3.37 7.74
CA ILE A 160 -10.41 2.45 7.88
C ILE A 160 -9.33 3.04 8.81
N TYR A 161 -9.05 4.34 8.67
CA TYR A 161 -8.04 5.01 9.45
C TYR A 161 -8.33 4.99 10.95
N GLU A 162 -9.58 5.22 11.34
CA GLU A 162 -10.00 5.16 12.74
C GLU A 162 -9.76 3.77 13.36
N GLU A 163 -10.02 2.70 12.60
CA GLU A 163 -9.75 1.34 13.05
C GLU A 163 -8.25 1.05 13.19
N LEU A 164 -7.41 1.60 12.30
CA LEU A 164 -5.96 1.40 12.33
C LEU A 164 -5.24 2.17 13.46
N LYS A 165 -5.85 3.21 14.01
CA LYS A 165 -5.31 3.93 15.17
C LYS A 165 -5.31 3.09 16.44
N ILE A 166 -6.16 2.09 16.51
CA ILE A 166 -6.24 1.20 17.67
C ILE A 166 -5.16 0.14 17.46
N ASP A 167 -4.13 0.17 18.32
CA ASP A 167 -3.07 -0.84 18.29
C ASP A 167 -3.62 -2.20 18.73
N ARG A 168 -4.06 -2.98 17.75
CA ARG A 168 -4.59 -4.34 17.98
C ARG A 168 -3.55 -5.33 17.52
N LYS A 169 -3.08 -6.15 18.44
CA LYS A 169 -2.23 -7.29 18.12
C LYS A 169 -3.00 -8.24 17.20
N PHE A 170 -2.28 -8.87 16.28
CA PHE A 170 -2.82 -9.96 15.49
C PHE A 170 -3.35 -11.04 16.45
N ASN A 171 -4.65 -11.26 16.42
CA ASN A 171 -5.30 -12.36 17.10
C ASN A 171 -6.37 -12.96 16.19
N ASN A 172 -6.77 -14.17 16.49
CA ASN A 172 -7.74 -14.91 15.69
C ASN A 172 -9.20 -14.45 15.90
N ASP A 173 -9.44 -13.29 16.50
CA ASP A 173 -10.78 -12.85 16.96
C ASP A 173 -11.54 -12.05 15.88
N GLY A 174 -11.09 -12.08 14.63
CA GLY A 174 -11.75 -11.39 13.52
C GLY A 174 -11.71 -9.86 13.61
N ILE A 175 -10.81 -9.31 14.42
CA ILE A 175 -10.69 -7.87 14.65
C ILE A 175 -9.85 -7.25 13.54
N PHE A 176 -10.30 -6.11 13.00
CA PHE A 176 -9.60 -5.35 11.98
C PHE A 176 -8.20 -4.91 12.44
N ASN A 177 -7.20 -5.18 11.64
CA ASN A 177 -5.82 -4.76 11.86
C ASN A 177 -5.07 -4.57 10.52
N ALA A 178 -3.78 -4.23 10.58
CA ALA A 178 -2.97 -3.98 9.39
C ALA A 178 -2.86 -5.21 8.45
N TRP A 179 -2.80 -6.42 8.98
CA TRP A 179 -2.77 -7.66 8.17
C TRP A 179 -4.08 -7.91 7.42
N THR A 180 -5.20 -7.50 8.01
CA THR A 180 -6.49 -7.56 7.31
C THR A 180 -6.44 -6.76 6.01
N LEU A 181 -5.78 -5.59 6.02
CA LEU A 181 -5.63 -4.76 4.82
C LEU A 181 -4.71 -5.38 3.77
N GLU A 182 -3.71 -6.17 4.15
CA GLU A 182 -2.90 -6.88 3.16
C GLU A 182 -3.76 -7.74 2.23
N GLY A 183 -4.75 -8.43 2.79
CA GLY A 183 -5.71 -9.22 2.00
C GLY A 183 -6.67 -8.39 1.15
N LEU A 184 -6.73 -7.07 1.35
CA LEU A 184 -7.76 -6.22 0.78
C LEU A 184 -7.29 -5.24 -0.27
N TRP A 185 -6.00 -4.95 -0.35
CA TRP A 185 -5.52 -3.89 -1.22
C TRP A 185 -6.02 -4.02 -2.65
N ILE A 186 -6.03 -5.25 -3.20
CA ILE A 186 -6.55 -5.49 -4.55
C ILE A 186 -8.03 -5.12 -4.63
N SER A 187 -8.84 -5.52 -3.65
CA SER A 187 -10.28 -5.22 -3.61
C SER A 187 -10.56 -3.73 -3.38
N ILE A 188 -9.69 -3.04 -2.64
CA ILE A 188 -9.81 -1.60 -2.39
C ILE A 188 -9.52 -0.81 -3.66
N TYR A 189 -8.48 -1.16 -4.40
CA TYR A 189 -8.01 -0.38 -5.53
C TYR A 189 -8.53 -0.83 -6.89
N ASN A 190 -9.16 -1.99 -6.98
CA ASN A 190 -9.63 -2.56 -8.24
C ASN A 190 -11.11 -2.91 -8.19
N GLU A 191 -11.96 -2.08 -8.80
CA GLU A 191 -13.41 -2.32 -8.85
C GLU A 191 -13.79 -3.42 -9.84
N ASN A 192 -12.95 -3.71 -10.85
CA ASN A 192 -13.24 -4.62 -11.96
C ASN A 192 -12.31 -5.84 -11.98
N ILE A 193 -12.26 -6.59 -10.87
CA ILE A 193 -11.41 -7.80 -10.80
C ILE A 193 -11.74 -8.80 -11.90
N LYS A 194 -12.99 -8.87 -12.34
CA LYS A 194 -13.44 -9.82 -13.38
C LYS A 194 -12.87 -9.56 -14.77
N GLU A 195 -12.57 -8.32 -15.12
CA GLU A 195 -12.08 -7.96 -16.47
C GLU A 195 -10.55 -8.03 -16.61
N LYS A 196 -9.80 -8.09 -15.50
CA LYS A 196 -8.34 -7.94 -15.51
C LYS A 196 -7.54 -9.22 -15.22
N ILE A 197 -8.19 -10.35 -15.05
CA ILE A 197 -7.51 -11.67 -14.98
C ILE A 197 -6.81 -12.00 -16.31
N SER A 198 -7.25 -11.39 -17.42
CA SER A 198 -6.63 -11.58 -18.75
C SER A 198 -5.28 -10.88 -18.94
N PHE A 199 -4.80 -10.06 -17.99
CA PHE A 199 -3.52 -9.35 -18.13
C PHE A 199 -2.29 -10.17 -17.72
N SER A 200 -2.47 -11.29 -17.01
CA SER A 200 -1.36 -12.18 -16.62
C SER A 200 -0.84 -13.04 -17.77
N GLU A 201 -1.55 -13.12 -18.90
CA GLU A 201 -1.14 -13.92 -20.07
C GLU A 201 -0.25 -13.16 -21.06
N GLN A 202 0.14 -11.91 -20.79
CA GLN A 202 0.91 -11.06 -21.71
C GLN A 202 2.27 -10.58 -21.15
N LEU A 203 2.80 -11.22 -20.11
CA LEU A 203 4.15 -10.91 -19.62
C LEU A 203 5.06 -12.13 -19.68
#